data_6cc131727d3243d1c78eb04b530d5f42
#
_entry.id   6cc131727d3243d1c78eb04b530d5f42
#
_cell.length_a   1.000
_cell.length_b   1.000
_cell.length_c   1.000
_cell.angle_alpha   90.00
_cell.angle_beta   90.00
_cell.angle_gamma   90.00
#
_symmetry.space_group_name_H-M   'P 1'
#
loop_
_entity.id
_entity.type
_entity.pdbx_description
1 polymer ?
#
loop_
_entity_poly.entity_id
_entity_poly.type
_entity_poly.pdbx_seq_one_letter_code
_entity_poly.pdbx_strand_id
1 'polypeptide(L)'
;MTPSPPFDACAIDFALLPSQGIEIPDYHARMAQLRARERITPVTFAGQPSWLVTHHADVLDLLEDETRFSSRALHEANSFPVMGRNVMGMEGDEHRLHKALVSPPFRRGHVQAHYVEPILRPLCHELIDRFADRAEVDLVAEFTKGFPLTVIARLLGLPIEDEKKFSRWAMALIAYAFVPEEAREAARHFDAFLAPLLAERRRRPGDDLLSRLAHAEVEGVRLSDELALSFVRVIFAAGTDTTYNAVGSLIHALLRHPEALERVRADRTLLPAAVEEMLRWNGPIGVLPRILPAEAEFLGQTLPAGSTILAGLSAATRDPEVFSDPDRFDLDRTHKSQLAFGFGQHFCLGAHLARAELVVALDVLLDRLPRLRLLEEPRFVGCVIRGPDQLRVALH
;
A
#
# COMPACT_ATOMS: atom_id res chain seq x y z
N MET A 1 13.26 35.89 -2.68
CA MET A 1 12.00 35.31 -3.22
C MET A 1 12.30 34.90 -4.66
N THR A 2 12.63 33.61 -4.84
CA THR A 2 12.69 33.01 -6.17
C THR A 2 11.26 32.93 -6.70
N PRO A 3 10.96 33.31 -7.94
CA PRO A 3 9.63 33.19 -8.49
C PRO A 3 9.27 31.69 -8.54
N SER A 4 8.12 31.33 -7.97
CA SER A 4 7.55 30.01 -8.17
C SER A 4 7.48 29.72 -9.67
N PRO A 5 7.98 28.57 -10.15
CA PRO A 5 7.85 28.24 -11.56
C PRO A 5 6.37 28.21 -11.96
N PRO A 6 6.05 28.63 -13.19
CA PRO A 6 4.67 28.59 -13.65
C PRO A 6 4.19 27.13 -13.64
N PHE A 7 3.19 26.82 -12.80
CA PHE A 7 2.50 25.54 -12.78
C PHE A 7 1.73 25.39 -14.08
N ASP A 8 2.37 24.82 -15.08
CA ASP A 8 1.73 24.55 -16.36
C ASP A 8 1.06 23.16 -16.32
N ALA A 9 -0.16 23.15 -16.78
CA ALA A 9 -1.04 22.14 -17.41
C ALA A 9 -0.94 20.63 -17.08
N CYS A 10 -0.01 20.16 -16.29
CA CYS A 10 -0.03 18.84 -15.67
C CYS A 10 -0.58 18.92 -14.23
N ALA A 11 -1.68 19.65 -14.03
CA ALA A 11 -2.26 19.91 -12.71
C ALA A 11 -2.87 18.63 -12.09
N ILE A 12 -2.04 17.62 -11.86
CA ILE A 12 -2.36 16.52 -10.99
C ILE A 12 -1.97 16.96 -9.59
N ASP A 13 -2.95 17.03 -8.68
CA ASP A 13 -2.63 17.02 -7.26
C ASP A 13 -2.26 15.58 -6.88
N PHE A 14 -0.97 15.35 -6.63
CA PHE A 14 -0.45 14.02 -6.33
C PHE A 14 -0.88 13.49 -4.96
N ALA A 15 -1.65 14.24 -4.19
CA ALA A 15 -2.17 13.80 -2.91
C ALA A 15 -3.51 13.02 -2.99
N LEU A 16 -4.04 12.76 -4.19
CA LEU A 16 -5.33 12.09 -4.35
C LEU A 16 -5.32 10.66 -3.81
N LEU A 17 -6.35 10.33 -3.03
CA LEU A 17 -6.64 8.98 -2.52
C LEU A 17 -7.84 8.36 -3.25
N PRO A 18 -7.96 7.02 -3.30
CA PRO A 18 -9.13 6.34 -3.91
C PRO A 18 -10.45 6.77 -3.30
N SER A 19 -10.50 7.02 -1.99
CA SER A 19 -11.70 7.47 -1.28
C SER A 19 -12.30 8.78 -1.80
N GLN A 20 -11.51 9.60 -2.50
CA GLN A 20 -11.98 10.86 -3.12
C GLN A 20 -12.68 10.61 -4.46
N GLY A 21 -12.58 9.40 -5.04
CA GLY A 21 -13.22 9.04 -6.30
C GLY A 21 -12.75 9.83 -7.54
N ILE A 22 -11.59 10.49 -7.45
CA ILE A 22 -11.05 11.32 -8.53
C ILE A 22 -10.21 10.45 -9.45
N GLU A 23 -10.63 10.37 -10.70
CA GLU A 23 -9.89 9.72 -11.77
C GLU A 23 -8.84 10.67 -12.34
N ILE A 24 -7.67 10.12 -12.66
CA ILE A 24 -6.64 10.79 -13.48
C ILE A 24 -6.62 10.07 -14.82
N PRO A 25 -7.22 10.65 -15.87
CA PRO A 25 -7.18 10.06 -17.21
C PRO A 25 -5.75 9.92 -17.71
N ASP A 26 -5.47 8.81 -18.40
CA ASP A 26 -4.16 8.54 -19.00
C ASP A 26 -2.97 8.63 -18.03
N TYR A 27 -3.20 8.25 -16.77
CA TYR A 27 -2.24 8.41 -15.67
C TYR A 27 -0.81 7.95 -16.04
N HIS A 28 -0.64 6.74 -16.58
CA HIS A 28 0.68 6.21 -16.91
C HIS A 28 1.32 6.95 -18.09
N ALA A 29 0.54 7.37 -19.09
CA ALA A 29 1.04 8.18 -20.20
C ALA A 29 1.51 9.56 -19.72
N ARG A 30 0.77 10.19 -18.79
CA ARG A 30 1.19 11.45 -18.16
C ARG A 30 2.47 11.28 -17.35
N MET A 31 2.60 10.19 -16.57
CA MET A 31 3.84 9.89 -15.85
C MET A 31 5.03 9.72 -16.81
N ALA A 32 4.83 9.03 -17.94
CA ALA A 32 5.85 8.88 -18.97
C ALA A 32 6.24 10.22 -19.61
N GLN A 33 5.27 11.11 -19.85
CA GLN A 33 5.55 12.47 -20.37
C GLN A 33 6.34 13.31 -19.37
N LEU A 34 6.01 13.27 -18.07
CA LEU A 34 6.77 13.97 -17.02
C LEU A 34 8.20 13.45 -16.96
N ARG A 35 8.41 12.13 -16.99
CA ARG A 35 9.75 11.52 -17.02
C ARG A 35 10.57 11.95 -18.24
N ALA A 36 9.96 12.02 -19.43
CA ALA A 36 10.64 12.40 -20.66
C ALA A 36 11.04 13.89 -20.71
N ARG A 37 10.40 14.74 -19.90
CA ARG A 37 10.70 16.18 -19.88
C ARG A 37 11.87 16.53 -18.97
N GLU A 38 11.83 16.07 -17.72
CA GLU A 38 12.79 16.47 -16.69
C GLU A 38 12.98 15.35 -15.65
N ARG A 39 14.17 15.29 -15.06
CA ARG A 39 14.47 14.31 -14.01
C ARG A 39 13.75 14.61 -12.68
N ILE A 40 13.50 15.90 -12.41
CA ILE A 40 12.76 16.40 -11.26
C ILE A 40 11.77 17.47 -11.72
N THR A 41 10.50 17.28 -11.47
CA THR A 41 9.41 18.12 -11.99
C THR A 41 8.68 18.82 -10.84
N PRO A 42 8.43 20.16 -10.91
CA PRO A 42 7.57 20.83 -9.96
C PRO A 42 6.12 20.35 -10.11
N VAL A 43 5.49 20.03 -8.99
CA VAL A 43 4.11 19.52 -8.92
C VAL A 43 3.37 20.08 -7.70
N THR A 44 2.09 19.74 -7.56
CA THR A 44 1.31 20.01 -6.35
C THR A 44 1.11 18.73 -5.55
N PHE A 45 1.24 18.83 -4.23
CA PHE A 45 0.91 17.75 -3.30
C PHE A 45 0.16 18.33 -2.08
N ALA A 46 -1.09 17.91 -1.87
CA ALA A 46 -1.98 18.47 -0.85
C ALA A 46 -2.11 20.01 -0.96
N GLY A 47 -2.23 20.53 -2.17
CA GLY A 47 -2.31 21.97 -2.43
C GLY A 47 -0.99 22.74 -2.19
N GLN A 48 0.12 22.05 -1.92
CA GLN A 48 1.43 22.69 -1.66
C GLN A 48 2.42 22.42 -2.81
N PRO A 49 3.27 23.41 -3.16
CA PRO A 49 4.37 23.22 -4.10
C PRO A 49 5.27 22.07 -3.63
N SER A 50 5.56 21.16 -4.54
CA SER A 50 6.33 19.94 -4.27
C SER A 50 7.12 19.53 -5.50
N TRP A 51 7.93 18.52 -5.39
CA TRP A 51 8.79 18.02 -6.46
C TRP A 51 8.52 16.54 -6.72
N LEU A 52 8.46 16.13 -7.99
CA LEU A 52 8.27 14.74 -8.40
C LEU A 52 9.52 14.21 -9.10
N VAL A 53 9.98 13.03 -8.68
CA VAL A 53 11.06 12.26 -9.28
C VAL A 53 10.50 10.98 -9.88
N THR A 54 10.81 10.69 -11.15
CA THR A 54 10.15 9.62 -11.93
C THR A 54 11.09 8.58 -12.53
N HIS A 55 12.39 8.87 -12.64
CA HIS A 55 13.38 7.91 -13.14
C HIS A 55 13.72 6.90 -12.06
N HIS A 56 13.85 5.63 -12.44
CA HIS A 56 14.07 4.52 -11.51
C HIS A 56 15.32 4.72 -10.63
N ALA A 57 16.46 5.09 -11.22
CA ALA A 57 17.69 5.30 -10.49
C ALA A 57 17.59 6.45 -9.46
N ASP A 58 16.92 7.56 -9.85
CA ASP A 58 16.73 8.71 -8.99
C ASP A 58 15.76 8.45 -7.83
N VAL A 59 14.73 7.62 -8.09
CA VAL A 59 13.79 7.16 -7.05
C VAL A 59 14.50 6.25 -6.05
N LEU A 60 15.40 5.38 -6.51
CA LEU A 60 16.24 4.57 -5.61
C LEU A 60 17.13 5.45 -4.73
N ASP A 61 17.87 6.40 -5.30
CA ASP A 61 18.72 7.36 -4.56
C ASP A 61 17.91 8.11 -3.50
N LEU A 62 16.73 8.63 -3.89
CA LEU A 62 15.83 9.33 -2.98
C LEU A 62 15.36 8.44 -1.81
N LEU A 63 15.04 7.19 -2.06
CA LEU A 63 14.51 6.28 -1.03
C LEU A 63 15.61 5.70 -0.13
N GLU A 64 16.86 5.68 -0.57
CA GLU A 64 17.99 5.17 0.18
C GLU A 64 18.62 6.23 1.10
N ASP A 65 18.62 7.49 0.68
CA ASP A 65 19.24 8.60 1.42
C ASP A 65 18.26 9.27 2.39
N GLU A 66 18.09 8.67 3.56
CA GLU A 66 17.22 9.23 4.63
C GLU A 66 17.79 10.50 5.26
N THR A 67 19.07 10.80 5.07
CA THR A 67 19.71 12.02 5.61
C THR A 67 19.22 13.25 4.85
N ARG A 68 19.17 13.17 3.52
CA ARG A 68 18.63 14.26 2.68
C ARG A 68 17.11 14.23 2.57
N PHE A 69 16.50 13.04 2.54
CA PHE A 69 15.07 12.82 2.26
C PHE A 69 14.39 12.10 3.43
N SER A 70 14.09 12.86 4.48
CA SER A 70 13.66 12.30 5.76
C SER A 70 12.21 11.80 5.73
N SER A 71 12.02 10.57 6.15
CA SER A 71 10.72 10.01 6.50
C SER A 71 10.24 10.56 7.84
N ARG A 72 11.14 10.72 8.81
CA ARG A 72 10.83 11.28 10.14
C ARG A 72 10.22 12.66 10.05
N ALA A 73 10.86 13.59 9.33
CA ALA A 73 10.37 14.95 9.19
C ALA A 73 8.95 15.00 8.59
N LEU A 74 8.65 14.12 7.62
CA LEU A 74 7.32 13.96 7.05
C LEU A 74 6.30 13.51 8.10
N HIS A 75 6.63 12.46 8.86
CA HIS A 75 5.68 11.84 9.79
C HIS A 75 5.47 12.66 11.05
N GLU A 76 6.50 13.32 11.57
CA GLU A 76 6.38 14.27 12.69
C GLU A 76 5.44 15.43 12.33
N ALA A 77 5.56 15.97 11.12
CA ALA A 77 4.72 17.07 10.68
C ALA A 77 3.26 16.65 10.40
N ASN A 78 3.02 15.44 9.91
CA ASN A 78 1.71 15.09 9.33
C ASN A 78 1.00 13.92 10.02
N SER A 79 1.68 12.79 10.28
CA SER A 79 0.98 11.56 10.71
C SER A 79 0.99 11.36 12.23
N PHE A 80 2.01 11.75 12.96
CA PHE A 80 2.11 11.50 14.39
C PHE A 80 0.97 12.06 15.22
N PRO A 81 0.38 13.23 14.90
CA PRO A 81 -0.80 13.72 15.61
C PRO A 81 -2.02 12.80 15.56
N VAL A 82 -2.07 11.87 14.57
CA VAL A 82 -3.15 10.90 14.38
C VAL A 82 -2.69 9.47 14.63
N MET A 83 -1.61 9.06 13.96
CA MET A 83 -1.13 7.68 13.99
C MET A 83 -0.26 7.39 15.22
N GLY A 84 0.19 8.41 15.96
CA GLY A 84 1.20 8.27 16.99
C GLY A 84 2.58 7.96 16.43
N ARG A 85 3.58 7.96 17.30
CA ARG A 85 4.95 7.59 16.92
C ARG A 85 5.01 6.13 16.52
N ASN A 86 5.58 5.84 15.36
CA ASN A 86 5.64 4.51 14.79
C ASN A 86 6.83 4.35 13.84
N VAL A 87 7.05 3.13 13.35
CA VAL A 87 8.22 2.76 12.54
C VAL A 87 8.38 3.56 11.24
N MET A 88 7.31 4.13 10.68
CA MET A 88 7.41 4.92 9.45
C MET A 88 8.15 6.24 9.65
N GLY A 89 8.07 6.83 10.85
CA GLY A 89 8.76 8.08 11.18
C GLY A 89 9.94 7.89 12.15
N MET A 90 10.43 6.67 12.32
CA MET A 90 11.68 6.38 13.04
C MET A 90 12.83 6.27 12.06
N GLU A 91 14.06 6.61 12.46
CA GLU A 91 15.27 6.55 11.63
C GLU A 91 16.43 5.97 12.43
N GLY A 92 17.48 5.51 11.74
CA GLY A 92 18.70 4.99 12.34
C GLY A 92 18.45 3.80 13.27
N ASP A 93 19.13 3.78 14.43
CA ASP A 93 19.05 2.69 15.41
C ASP A 93 17.65 2.53 16.00
N GLU A 94 16.93 3.62 16.18
CA GLU A 94 15.54 3.57 16.65
C GLU A 94 14.66 2.78 15.67
N HIS A 95 14.74 3.10 14.37
CA HIS A 95 14.04 2.36 13.34
C HIS A 95 14.45 0.88 13.33
N ARG A 96 15.77 0.59 13.36
CA ARG A 96 16.29 -0.77 13.35
C ARG A 96 15.71 -1.61 14.48
N LEU A 97 15.73 -1.10 15.72
CA LEU A 97 15.24 -1.81 16.91
C LEU A 97 13.72 -2.04 16.83
N HIS A 98 12.96 -0.99 16.54
CA HIS A 98 11.49 -1.09 16.51
C HIS A 98 11.01 -1.94 15.33
N LYS A 99 11.64 -1.84 14.16
CA LYS A 99 11.35 -2.73 13.04
C LYS A 99 11.65 -4.19 13.37
N ALA A 100 12.75 -4.46 14.10
CA ALA A 100 13.08 -5.81 14.54
C ALA A 100 12.03 -6.40 15.49
N LEU A 101 11.41 -5.59 16.38
CA LEU A 101 10.32 -6.00 17.26
C LEU A 101 9.08 -6.49 16.50
N VAL A 102 8.72 -5.81 15.39
CA VAL A 102 7.46 -6.05 14.68
C VAL A 102 7.60 -6.96 13.45
N SER A 103 8.82 -7.16 12.92
CA SER A 103 9.05 -7.90 11.66
C SER A 103 8.80 -9.41 11.70
N PRO A 104 9.05 -10.16 12.80
CA PRO A 104 9.02 -11.62 12.76
C PRO A 104 7.72 -12.21 12.20
N PRO A 105 6.51 -11.72 12.56
CA PRO A 105 5.25 -12.24 12.02
C PRO A 105 5.04 -12.00 10.51
N PHE A 106 5.78 -11.05 9.92
CA PHE A 106 5.68 -10.66 8.50
C PHE A 106 6.75 -11.30 7.62
N ARG A 107 7.66 -12.09 8.20
CA ARG A 107 8.68 -12.80 7.42
C ARG A 107 8.05 -13.88 6.55
N ARG A 108 8.60 -14.10 5.35
CA ARG A 108 8.09 -15.05 4.36
C ARG A 108 7.75 -16.43 4.94
N GLY A 109 8.68 -17.03 5.70
CA GLY A 109 8.48 -18.35 6.28
C GLY A 109 7.32 -18.38 7.28
N HIS A 110 7.18 -17.33 8.11
CA HIS A 110 6.08 -17.21 9.06
C HIS A 110 4.72 -17.06 8.35
N VAL A 111 4.64 -16.17 7.36
CA VAL A 111 3.42 -15.96 6.56
C VAL A 111 2.97 -17.26 5.90
N GLN A 112 3.88 -18.00 5.26
CA GLN A 112 3.57 -19.27 4.60
C GLN A 112 3.07 -20.32 5.58
N ALA A 113 3.73 -20.46 6.73
CA ALA A 113 3.41 -21.51 7.69
C ALA A 113 2.13 -21.24 8.51
N HIS A 114 1.83 -19.97 8.81
CA HIS A 114 0.82 -19.63 9.80
C HIS A 114 -0.38 -18.85 9.26
N TYR A 115 -0.29 -18.27 8.02
CA TYR A 115 -1.38 -17.43 7.52
C TYR A 115 -2.05 -17.98 6.26
N VAL A 116 -1.29 -18.55 5.32
CA VAL A 116 -1.83 -18.96 4.01
C VAL A 116 -2.97 -19.95 4.14
N GLU A 117 -2.71 -21.14 4.67
CA GLU A 117 -3.72 -22.19 4.77
C GLU A 117 -4.71 -21.98 5.92
N PRO A 118 -4.31 -21.51 7.14
CA PRO A 118 -5.28 -21.42 8.24
C PRO A 118 -6.14 -20.14 8.20
N ILE A 119 -5.74 -19.09 7.48
CA ILE A 119 -6.44 -17.79 7.51
C ILE A 119 -6.84 -17.31 6.12
N LEU A 120 -5.87 -17.15 5.18
CA LEU A 120 -6.12 -16.47 3.91
C LEU A 120 -7.06 -17.29 3.01
N ARG A 121 -6.76 -18.56 2.81
CA ARG A 121 -7.54 -19.43 1.91
C ARG A 121 -8.98 -19.66 2.42
N PRO A 122 -9.23 -20.00 3.67
CA PRO A 122 -10.58 -20.13 4.21
C PRO A 122 -11.38 -18.83 4.11
N LEU A 123 -10.75 -17.68 4.38
CA LEU A 123 -11.41 -16.39 4.29
C LEU A 123 -11.81 -16.05 2.83
N CYS A 124 -10.96 -16.36 1.85
CA CYS A 124 -11.34 -16.17 0.44
C CYS A 124 -12.59 -16.98 0.09
N HIS A 125 -12.67 -18.24 0.50
CA HIS A 125 -13.86 -19.08 0.28
C HIS A 125 -15.09 -18.49 0.97
N GLU A 126 -14.99 -18.11 2.25
CA GLU A 126 -16.06 -17.49 3.01
C GLU A 126 -16.61 -16.22 2.34
N LEU A 127 -15.74 -15.35 1.84
CA LEU A 127 -16.18 -14.12 1.17
C LEU A 127 -16.83 -14.40 -0.18
N ILE A 128 -16.29 -15.34 -0.97
CA ILE A 128 -16.85 -15.71 -2.27
C ILE A 128 -18.22 -16.37 -2.10
N ASP A 129 -18.43 -17.18 -1.06
CA ASP A 129 -19.72 -17.83 -0.78
C ASP A 129 -20.87 -16.82 -0.61
N ARG A 130 -20.58 -15.56 -0.24
CA ARG A 130 -21.59 -14.51 -0.08
C ARG A 130 -22.21 -14.04 -1.40
N PHE A 131 -21.56 -14.32 -2.54
CA PHE A 131 -22.02 -13.82 -3.86
C PHE A 131 -21.87 -14.81 -5.03
N ALA A 132 -21.32 -15.98 -4.82
CA ALA A 132 -21.00 -16.93 -5.89
C ALA A 132 -22.22 -17.41 -6.72
N ASP A 133 -23.42 -17.29 -6.21
CA ASP A 133 -24.67 -17.64 -6.87
C ASP A 133 -25.26 -16.53 -7.73
N ARG A 134 -24.69 -15.32 -7.69
CA ARG A 134 -25.12 -14.17 -8.47
C ARG A 134 -24.61 -14.25 -9.90
N ALA A 135 -25.32 -13.65 -10.85
CA ALA A 135 -24.87 -13.55 -12.23
C ALA A 135 -23.73 -12.53 -12.41
N GLU A 136 -23.84 -11.41 -11.71
CA GLU A 136 -22.93 -10.27 -11.76
C GLU A 136 -22.67 -9.70 -10.37
N VAL A 137 -21.47 -9.19 -10.17
CA VAL A 137 -21.08 -8.50 -8.91
C VAL A 137 -20.10 -7.37 -9.16
N ASP A 138 -20.00 -6.45 -8.21
CA ASP A 138 -18.86 -5.55 -8.04
C ASP A 138 -17.87 -6.18 -7.06
N LEU A 139 -16.75 -6.70 -7.56
CA LEU A 139 -15.74 -7.35 -6.72
C LEU A 139 -15.06 -6.37 -5.76
N VAL A 140 -15.03 -5.06 -6.04
CA VAL A 140 -14.49 -4.09 -5.09
C VAL A 140 -15.36 -4.03 -3.85
N ALA A 141 -16.68 -4.00 -4.01
CA ALA A 141 -17.61 -3.94 -2.89
C ALA A 141 -17.73 -5.28 -2.14
N GLU A 142 -17.80 -6.40 -2.86
CA GLU A 142 -18.16 -7.70 -2.28
C GLU A 142 -16.95 -8.51 -1.81
N PHE A 143 -15.75 -8.24 -2.36
CA PHE A 143 -14.57 -9.04 -2.07
C PHE A 143 -13.35 -8.21 -1.67
N THR A 144 -12.85 -7.31 -2.57
CA THR A 144 -11.50 -6.77 -2.39
C THR A 144 -11.39 -5.87 -1.17
N LYS A 145 -12.40 -5.07 -0.82
CA LYS A 145 -12.40 -4.21 0.38
C LYS A 145 -12.47 -5.00 1.68
N GLY A 146 -13.29 -6.03 1.72
CA GLY A 146 -13.48 -6.84 2.93
C GLY A 146 -12.33 -7.78 3.21
N PHE A 147 -11.67 -8.30 2.19
CA PHE A 147 -10.66 -9.34 2.33
C PHE A 147 -9.45 -8.91 3.20
N PRO A 148 -8.65 -7.88 2.85
CA PRO A 148 -7.48 -7.50 3.64
C PRO A 148 -7.85 -6.92 5.01
N LEU A 149 -8.97 -6.22 5.13
CA LEU A 149 -9.49 -5.74 6.42
C LEU A 149 -9.69 -6.91 7.39
N THR A 150 -10.36 -7.97 6.93
CA THR A 150 -10.63 -9.15 7.74
C THR A 150 -9.36 -9.97 8.02
N VAL A 151 -8.43 -10.02 7.05
CA VAL A 151 -7.11 -10.63 7.27
C VAL A 151 -6.40 -9.96 8.42
N ILE A 152 -6.19 -8.65 8.36
CA ILE A 152 -5.48 -7.89 9.41
C ILE A 152 -6.19 -8.03 10.76
N ALA A 153 -7.52 -8.01 10.77
CA ALA A 153 -8.29 -8.19 12.00
C ALA A 153 -8.06 -9.58 12.63
N ARG A 154 -8.13 -10.64 11.82
CA ARG A 154 -7.88 -12.02 12.30
C ARG A 154 -6.45 -12.20 12.79
N LEU A 155 -5.45 -11.62 12.09
CA LEU A 155 -4.06 -11.66 12.52
C LEU A 155 -3.83 -10.94 13.85
N LEU A 156 -4.48 -9.80 14.06
CA LEU A 156 -4.41 -9.03 15.30
C LEU A 156 -5.26 -9.65 16.43
N GLY A 157 -6.08 -10.67 16.14
CA GLY A 157 -7.00 -11.26 17.12
C GLY A 157 -8.11 -10.28 17.55
N LEU A 158 -8.55 -9.39 16.65
CA LEU A 158 -9.58 -8.41 16.93
C LEU A 158 -10.98 -9.00 16.69
N PRO A 159 -11.92 -8.87 17.63
CA PRO A 159 -13.31 -9.23 17.44
C PRO A 159 -14.02 -8.17 16.60
N ILE A 160 -13.98 -8.34 15.27
CA ILE A 160 -14.67 -7.43 14.35
C ILE A 160 -16.10 -7.93 14.13
N GLU A 161 -17.07 -7.28 14.77
CA GLU A 161 -18.50 -7.54 14.58
C GLU A 161 -19.12 -6.60 13.52
N ASP A 162 -18.56 -5.41 13.32
CA ASP A 162 -19.01 -4.39 12.37
C ASP A 162 -17.90 -4.03 11.37
N GLU A 163 -17.81 -4.80 10.28
CA GLU A 163 -16.81 -4.57 9.21
C GLU A 163 -16.89 -3.15 8.64
N LYS A 164 -18.09 -2.54 8.53
CA LYS A 164 -18.26 -1.20 7.98
C LYS A 164 -17.66 -0.13 8.89
N LYS A 165 -17.80 -0.30 10.20
CA LYS A 165 -17.22 0.60 11.20
C LYS A 165 -15.69 0.55 11.15
N PHE A 166 -15.11 -0.64 11.13
CA PHE A 166 -13.65 -0.81 11.06
C PHE A 166 -13.08 -0.34 9.74
N SER A 167 -13.77 -0.56 8.62
CA SER A 167 -13.40 -0.03 7.31
C SER A 167 -13.37 1.51 7.33
N ARG A 168 -14.38 2.17 7.91
CA ARG A 168 -14.37 3.64 8.05
C ARG A 168 -13.19 4.14 8.87
N TRP A 169 -12.86 3.45 9.97
CA TRP A 169 -11.68 3.82 10.77
C TRP A 169 -10.37 3.65 9.98
N ALA A 170 -10.19 2.53 9.28
CA ALA A 170 -9.00 2.30 8.46
C ALA A 170 -8.83 3.38 7.38
N MET A 171 -9.92 3.72 6.68
CA MET A 171 -9.92 4.75 5.63
C MET A 171 -9.65 6.15 6.20
N ALA A 172 -10.24 6.52 7.34
CA ALA A 172 -9.97 7.80 7.97
C ALA A 172 -8.52 7.89 8.46
N LEU A 173 -8.00 6.81 9.08
CA LEU A 173 -6.62 6.74 9.53
C LEU A 173 -5.61 6.91 8.38
N ILE A 174 -5.80 6.26 7.23
CA ILE A 174 -4.89 6.40 6.09
C ILE A 174 -4.99 7.78 5.43
N ALA A 175 -6.16 8.41 5.51
CA ALA A 175 -6.42 9.72 4.94
C ALA A 175 -6.06 10.88 5.90
N TYR A 176 -5.28 10.66 6.93
CA TYR A 176 -4.97 11.62 8.01
C TYR A 176 -4.55 13.02 7.52
N ALA A 177 -3.85 13.11 6.40
CA ALA A 177 -3.39 14.38 5.84
C ALA A 177 -4.52 15.20 5.18
N PHE A 178 -5.65 14.58 4.85
CA PHE A 178 -6.75 15.19 4.09
C PHE A 178 -8.01 15.39 4.95
N VAL A 179 -8.22 14.52 5.93
CA VAL A 179 -9.36 14.54 6.85
C VAL A 179 -8.88 14.46 8.31
N PRO A 180 -8.07 15.41 8.77
CA PRO A 180 -7.35 15.28 10.04
C PRO A 180 -8.29 15.15 11.26
N GLU A 181 -9.47 15.78 11.26
CA GLU A 181 -10.41 15.69 12.38
C GLU A 181 -11.06 14.31 12.46
N GLU A 182 -11.58 13.80 11.33
CA GLU A 182 -12.14 12.45 11.26
C GLU A 182 -11.08 11.39 11.58
N ALA A 183 -9.84 11.62 11.14
CA ALA A 183 -8.73 10.73 11.43
C ALA A 183 -8.37 10.69 12.92
N ARG A 184 -8.36 11.85 13.61
CA ARG A 184 -8.16 11.91 15.06
C ARG A 184 -9.30 11.25 15.83
N GLU A 185 -10.54 11.43 15.37
CA GLU A 185 -11.71 10.76 15.96
C GLU A 185 -11.61 9.24 15.77
N ALA A 186 -11.30 8.79 14.58
CA ALA A 186 -11.07 7.37 14.29
C ALA A 186 -9.95 6.77 15.16
N ALA A 187 -8.82 7.49 15.34
CA ALA A 187 -7.72 7.07 16.19
C ALA A 187 -8.17 6.91 17.65
N ARG A 188 -8.90 7.89 18.20
CA ARG A 188 -9.42 7.81 19.57
C ARG A 188 -10.36 6.62 19.78
N HIS A 189 -11.29 6.40 18.84
CA HIS A 189 -12.22 5.28 18.92
C HIS A 189 -11.48 3.93 18.77
N PHE A 190 -10.50 3.85 17.89
CA PHE A 190 -9.72 2.65 17.69
C PHE A 190 -8.86 2.33 18.92
N ASP A 191 -8.22 3.35 19.54
CA ASP A 191 -7.46 3.18 20.77
C ASP A 191 -8.35 2.75 21.94
N ALA A 192 -9.52 3.36 22.09
CA ALA A 192 -10.48 2.97 23.13
C ALA A 192 -10.96 1.50 22.96
N PHE A 193 -11.03 1.02 21.73
CA PHE A 193 -11.32 -0.38 21.44
C PHE A 193 -10.12 -1.29 21.70
N LEU A 194 -8.90 -0.87 21.34
CA LEU A 194 -7.69 -1.68 21.45
C LEU A 194 -7.10 -1.76 22.85
N ALA A 195 -7.15 -0.67 23.64
CA ALA A 195 -6.46 -0.60 24.92
C ALA A 195 -6.86 -1.73 25.91
N PRO A 196 -8.16 -2.09 26.10
CA PRO A 196 -8.54 -3.20 26.93
C PRO A 196 -8.05 -4.56 26.39
N LEU A 197 -8.03 -4.74 25.06
CA LEU A 197 -7.52 -5.95 24.43
C LEU A 197 -6.00 -6.08 24.64
N LEU A 198 -5.25 -5.00 24.46
CA LEU A 198 -3.80 -4.98 24.71
C LEU A 198 -3.51 -5.30 26.17
N ALA A 199 -4.24 -4.70 27.13
CA ALA A 199 -4.08 -4.99 28.56
C ALA A 199 -4.42 -6.45 28.91
N GLU A 200 -5.38 -7.06 28.23
CA GLU A 200 -5.68 -8.47 28.36
C GLU A 200 -4.51 -9.33 27.83
N ARG A 201 -4.00 -9.03 26.62
CA ARG A 201 -2.88 -9.77 26.02
C ARG A 201 -1.59 -9.65 26.81
N ARG A 202 -1.34 -8.50 27.48
CA ARG A 202 -0.23 -8.36 28.45
C ARG A 202 -0.32 -9.35 29.62
N ARG A 203 -1.55 -9.62 30.10
CA ARG A 203 -1.79 -10.56 31.22
C ARG A 203 -1.89 -12.01 30.79
N ARG A 204 -2.50 -12.25 29.63
CA ARG A 204 -2.79 -13.57 29.09
C ARG A 204 -2.47 -13.57 27.59
N PRO A 205 -1.22 -13.93 27.21
CA PRO A 205 -0.84 -13.99 25.81
C PRO A 205 -1.71 -14.99 25.04
N GLY A 206 -2.19 -14.58 23.86
CA GLY A 206 -2.81 -15.43 22.87
C GLY A 206 -1.84 -15.74 21.73
N ASP A 207 -2.31 -16.47 20.73
CA ASP A 207 -1.53 -16.74 19.50
C ASP A 207 -1.89 -15.76 18.38
N ASP A 208 -1.99 -14.47 18.70
CA ASP A 208 -2.29 -13.38 17.78
C ASP A 208 -1.15 -12.35 17.71
N LEU A 209 -1.20 -11.51 16.67
CA LEU A 209 -0.20 -10.49 16.44
C LEU A 209 -0.18 -9.44 17.57
N LEU A 210 -1.33 -9.11 18.15
CA LEU A 210 -1.41 -8.18 19.29
C LEU A 210 -0.63 -8.69 20.49
N SER A 211 -0.77 -10.00 20.82
CA SER A 211 0.01 -10.67 21.86
C SER A 211 1.51 -10.66 21.58
N ARG A 212 1.89 -10.93 20.32
CA ARG A 212 3.29 -10.88 19.89
C ARG A 212 3.89 -9.49 20.05
N LEU A 213 3.16 -8.44 19.63
CA LEU A 213 3.59 -7.04 19.81
C LEU A 213 3.68 -6.65 21.29
N ALA A 214 2.71 -7.09 22.09
CA ALA A 214 2.69 -6.83 23.53
C ALA A 214 3.91 -7.38 24.28
N HIS A 215 4.47 -8.50 23.81
CA HIS A 215 5.58 -9.20 24.47
C HIS A 215 6.90 -9.17 23.69
N ALA A 216 6.94 -8.50 22.53
CA ALA A 216 8.16 -8.40 21.74
C ALA A 216 9.28 -7.70 22.52
N GLU A 217 10.49 -8.28 22.45
CA GLU A 217 11.70 -7.73 23.06
C GLU A 217 12.90 -7.93 22.12
N VAL A 218 13.67 -6.88 21.89
CA VAL A 218 14.91 -6.92 21.11
C VAL A 218 15.93 -6.04 21.82
N GLU A 219 17.09 -6.60 22.16
CA GLU A 219 18.19 -5.89 22.85
C GLU A 219 17.72 -5.18 24.14
N GLY A 220 16.79 -5.77 24.90
CA GLY A 220 16.19 -5.19 26.10
C GLY A 220 15.11 -4.11 25.84
N VAL A 221 14.86 -3.76 24.59
CA VAL A 221 13.81 -2.80 24.20
C VAL A 221 12.48 -3.53 24.04
N ARG A 222 11.42 -2.96 24.61
CA ARG A 222 10.02 -3.42 24.48
C ARG A 222 9.15 -2.27 24.03
N LEU A 223 8.04 -2.59 23.38
CA LEU A 223 7.01 -1.60 23.06
C LEU A 223 6.27 -1.19 24.35
N SER A 224 6.21 0.11 24.63
CA SER A 224 5.23 0.66 25.57
C SER A 224 3.81 0.43 25.04
N ASP A 225 2.80 0.57 25.89
CA ASP A 225 1.40 0.44 25.46
C ASP A 225 1.05 1.48 24.38
N GLU A 226 1.53 2.72 24.55
CA GLU A 226 1.34 3.80 23.58
C GLU A 226 1.94 3.43 22.20
N LEU A 227 3.19 2.95 22.19
CA LEU A 227 3.84 2.51 20.95
C LEU A 227 3.14 1.29 20.35
N ALA A 228 2.72 0.32 21.17
CA ALA A 228 1.99 -0.85 20.68
C ALA A 228 0.67 -0.46 20.00
N LEU A 229 -0.11 0.46 20.60
CA LEU A 229 -1.33 1.00 20.00
C LEU A 229 -1.04 1.74 18.68
N SER A 230 0.01 2.57 18.65
CA SER A 230 0.43 3.28 17.43
C SER A 230 0.83 2.32 16.32
N PHE A 231 1.59 1.27 16.64
CA PHE A 231 1.99 0.26 15.67
C PHE A 231 0.80 -0.52 15.13
N VAL A 232 -0.16 -0.90 15.98
CA VAL A 232 -1.39 -1.58 15.55
C VAL A 232 -2.22 -0.69 14.64
N ARG A 233 -2.36 0.61 14.95
CA ARG A 233 -3.05 1.57 14.05
C ARG A 233 -2.43 1.60 12.66
N VAL A 234 -1.10 1.69 12.58
CA VAL A 234 -0.39 1.69 11.30
C VAL A 234 -0.56 0.38 10.55
N ILE A 235 -0.37 -0.77 11.22
CA ILE A 235 -0.53 -2.09 10.61
C ILE A 235 -1.95 -2.25 10.08
N PHE A 236 -2.95 -1.85 10.85
CA PHE A 236 -4.36 -1.95 10.47
C PHE A 236 -4.69 -1.08 9.23
N ALA A 237 -4.32 0.19 9.26
CA ALA A 237 -4.62 1.11 8.17
C ALA A 237 -3.83 0.77 6.88
N ALA A 238 -2.51 0.60 7.00
CA ALA A 238 -1.63 0.33 5.86
C ALA A 238 -1.87 -1.03 5.21
N GLY A 239 -2.23 -2.05 6.00
CA GLY A 239 -2.53 -3.39 5.49
C GLY A 239 -3.88 -3.50 4.78
N THR A 240 -4.81 -2.58 5.04
CA THR A 240 -6.16 -2.61 4.46
C THR A 240 -6.21 -1.93 3.09
N ASP A 241 -5.89 -0.62 3.02
CA ASP A 241 -6.17 0.21 1.84
C ASP A 241 -5.29 -0.18 0.64
N THR A 242 -4.00 -0.38 0.85
CA THR A 242 -3.07 -0.75 -0.22
C THR A 242 -3.40 -2.11 -0.83
N THR A 243 -3.74 -3.08 0.01
CA THR A 243 -3.97 -4.46 -0.43
C THR A 243 -5.30 -4.61 -1.17
N TYR A 244 -6.39 -3.95 -0.75
CA TYR A 244 -7.63 -4.08 -1.51
C TYR A 244 -7.52 -3.49 -2.91
N ASN A 245 -6.81 -2.35 -3.06
CA ASN A 245 -6.53 -1.75 -4.37
C ASN A 245 -5.63 -2.67 -5.22
N ALA A 246 -4.65 -3.33 -4.61
CA ALA A 246 -3.78 -4.29 -5.30
C ALA A 246 -4.55 -5.53 -5.77
N VAL A 247 -5.45 -6.10 -4.95
CA VAL A 247 -6.30 -7.24 -5.35
C VAL A 247 -7.18 -6.87 -6.54
N GLY A 248 -7.84 -5.70 -6.47
CA GLY A 248 -8.67 -5.19 -7.57
C GLY A 248 -7.86 -4.99 -8.87
N SER A 249 -6.67 -4.39 -8.75
CA SER A 249 -5.75 -4.18 -9.88
C SER A 249 -5.25 -5.49 -10.48
N LEU A 250 -4.99 -6.53 -9.66
CA LEU A 250 -4.55 -7.84 -10.13
C LEU A 250 -5.63 -8.56 -10.92
N ILE A 251 -6.86 -8.58 -10.40
CA ILE A 251 -8.00 -9.20 -11.09
C ILE A 251 -8.23 -8.47 -12.41
N HIS A 252 -8.29 -7.13 -12.40
CA HIS A 252 -8.45 -6.33 -13.61
C HIS A 252 -7.34 -6.62 -14.63
N ALA A 253 -6.07 -6.61 -14.20
CA ALA A 253 -4.94 -6.84 -15.10
C ALA A 253 -5.06 -8.18 -15.84
N LEU A 254 -5.43 -9.26 -15.18
CA LEU A 254 -5.60 -10.56 -15.82
C LEU A 254 -6.85 -10.63 -16.70
N LEU A 255 -7.98 -10.07 -16.29
CA LEU A 255 -9.19 -10.02 -17.12
C LEU A 255 -8.98 -9.17 -18.38
N ARG A 256 -8.12 -8.17 -18.32
CA ARG A 256 -7.73 -7.30 -19.45
C ARG A 256 -6.72 -7.96 -20.41
N HIS A 257 -5.99 -8.97 -19.92
CA HIS A 257 -4.98 -9.72 -20.70
C HIS A 257 -5.33 -11.22 -20.77
N PRO A 258 -6.27 -11.61 -21.66
CA PRO A 258 -6.81 -12.98 -21.71
C PRO A 258 -5.74 -14.05 -21.89
N GLU A 259 -4.69 -13.79 -22.68
CA GLU A 259 -3.59 -14.74 -22.88
C GLU A 259 -2.83 -15.02 -21.57
N ALA A 260 -2.57 -13.98 -20.77
CA ALA A 260 -1.94 -14.13 -19.46
C ALA A 260 -2.86 -14.89 -18.50
N LEU A 261 -4.16 -14.58 -18.52
CA LEU A 261 -5.16 -15.26 -17.70
C LEU A 261 -5.22 -16.76 -18.01
N GLU A 262 -5.28 -17.15 -19.29
CA GLU A 262 -5.30 -18.56 -19.68
C GLU A 262 -4.02 -19.29 -19.29
N ARG A 263 -2.85 -18.66 -19.42
CA ARG A 263 -1.58 -19.22 -18.93
C ARG A 263 -1.62 -19.48 -17.42
N VAL A 264 -2.09 -18.52 -16.62
CA VAL A 264 -2.22 -18.65 -15.15
C VAL A 264 -3.28 -19.71 -14.79
N ARG A 265 -4.37 -19.84 -15.57
CA ARG A 265 -5.35 -20.93 -15.39
C ARG A 265 -4.76 -22.30 -15.64
N ALA A 266 -3.97 -22.44 -16.70
CA ALA A 266 -3.33 -23.69 -17.08
C ALA A 266 -2.16 -24.08 -16.16
N ASP A 267 -1.42 -23.08 -15.63
CA ASP A 267 -0.27 -23.28 -14.76
C ASP A 267 -0.28 -22.31 -13.59
N ARG A 268 -0.74 -22.77 -12.43
CA ARG A 268 -0.81 -21.99 -11.17
C ARG A 268 0.54 -21.61 -10.60
N THR A 269 1.64 -22.19 -11.06
CA THR A 269 2.98 -21.77 -10.66
C THR A 269 3.33 -20.37 -11.18
N LEU A 270 2.57 -19.83 -12.14
CA LEU A 270 2.67 -18.46 -12.65
C LEU A 270 2.00 -17.40 -11.76
N LEU A 271 1.23 -17.79 -10.73
CA LEU A 271 0.57 -16.84 -9.82
C LEU A 271 1.53 -15.81 -9.22
N PRO A 272 2.70 -16.18 -8.67
CA PRO A 272 3.67 -15.20 -8.18
C PRO A 272 4.17 -14.25 -9.26
N ALA A 273 4.40 -14.72 -10.49
CA ALA A 273 4.83 -13.88 -11.61
C ALA A 273 3.75 -12.86 -12.00
N ALA A 274 2.48 -13.28 -12.03
CA ALA A 274 1.35 -12.38 -12.27
C ALA A 274 1.23 -11.29 -11.21
N VAL A 275 1.45 -11.63 -9.94
CA VAL A 275 1.47 -10.67 -8.83
C VAL A 275 2.60 -9.66 -8.99
N GLU A 276 3.84 -10.12 -9.23
CA GLU A 276 4.99 -9.20 -9.39
C GLU A 276 4.82 -8.30 -10.61
N GLU A 277 4.32 -8.84 -11.73
CA GLU A 277 4.08 -8.03 -12.94
C GLU A 277 2.95 -7.01 -12.72
N MET A 278 1.86 -7.37 -12.03
CA MET A 278 0.82 -6.41 -11.70
C MET A 278 1.36 -5.29 -10.79
N LEU A 279 2.14 -5.63 -9.77
CA LEU A 279 2.76 -4.65 -8.86
C LEU A 279 3.68 -3.68 -9.59
N ARG A 280 4.40 -4.15 -10.62
CA ARG A 280 5.20 -3.30 -11.50
C ARG A 280 4.31 -2.46 -12.42
N TRP A 281 3.35 -3.12 -13.09
CA TRP A 281 2.58 -2.53 -14.19
C TRP A 281 1.51 -1.55 -13.72
N ASN A 282 0.82 -1.86 -12.61
CA ASN A 282 -0.22 -1.01 -12.03
C ASN A 282 -0.35 -1.23 -10.52
N GLY A 283 0.79 -1.13 -9.81
CA GLY A 283 0.82 -1.23 -8.35
C GLY A 283 0.01 -0.14 -7.65
N PRO A 284 -0.45 -0.40 -6.42
CA PRO A 284 -1.37 0.49 -5.72
C PRO A 284 -0.74 1.79 -5.21
N ILE A 285 0.59 1.87 -5.10
CA ILE A 285 1.28 3.09 -4.66
C ILE A 285 1.83 3.85 -5.85
N GLY A 286 1.29 5.05 -6.08
CA GLY A 286 1.77 5.92 -7.16
C GLY A 286 2.98 6.74 -6.76
N VAL A 287 2.94 7.36 -5.57
CA VAL A 287 4.03 8.21 -5.05
C VAL A 287 4.25 7.98 -3.56
N LEU A 288 5.51 8.16 -3.11
CA LEU A 288 5.88 8.23 -1.69
C LEU A 288 6.52 9.59 -1.39
N PRO A 289 5.95 10.38 -0.47
CA PRO A 289 6.52 11.65 -0.09
C PRO A 289 7.71 11.50 0.87
N ARG A 290 8.60 12.49 0.82
CA ARG A 290 9.68 12.76 1.78
C ARG A 290 9.77 14.27 2.02
N ILE A 291 10.40 14.68 3.12
CA ILE A 291 10.70 16.08 3.38
C ILE A 291 12.21 16.26 3.50
N LEU A 292 12.74 17.35 2.91
CA LEU A 292 14.11 17.77 3.09
C LEU A 292 14.25 18.49 4.44
N PRO A 293 15.01 17.97 5.42
CA PRO A 293 15.22 18.64 6.70
C PRO A 293 16.12 19.88 6.59
N ALA A 294 16.95 19.94 5.54
CA ALA A 294 17.85 21.06 5.23
C ALA A 294 17.84 21.31 3.73
N GLU A 295 18.34 22.50 3.32
CA GLU A 295 18.58 22.79 1.90
C GLU A 295 19.54 21.76 1.29
N ALA A 296 19.25 21.26 0.10
CA ALA A 296 20.07 20.29 -0.59
C ALA A 296 20.05 20.48 -2.12
N GLU A 297 21.20 20.17 -2.74
CA GLU A 297 21.30 20.02 -4.19
C GLU A 297 20.84 18.62 -4.59
N PHE A 298 19.88 18.54 -5.51
CA PHE A 298 19.41 17.27 -6.06
C PHE A 298 18.99 17.41 -7.52
N LEU A 299 19.50 16.56 -8.38
CA LEU A 299 19.25 16.53 -9.83
C LEU A 299 19.39 17.91 -10.53
N GLY A 300 20.37 18.71 -10.10
CA GLY A 300 20.68 20.04 -10.66
C GLY A 300 19.75 21.15 -10.16
N GLN A 301 18.95 20.91 -9.12
CA GLN A 301 18.12 21.91 -8.47
C GLN A 301 18.54 22.10 -7.01
N THR A 302 18.57 23.36 -6.56
CA THR A 302 18.68 23.69 -5.12
C THR A 302 17.30 23.66 -4.49
N LEU A 303 17.07 22.70 -3.63
CA LEU A 303 15.78 22.48 -2.95
C LEU A 303 15.84 23.03 -1.52
N PRO A 304 15.00 24.01 -1.16
CA PRO A 304 14.98 24.59 0.20
C PRO A 304 14.62 23.56 1.29
N ALA A 305 15.08 23.80 2.49
CA ALA A 305 14.60 23.08 3.68
C ALA A 305 13.08 23.12 3.77
N GLY A 306 12.46 22.01 4.20
CA GLY A 306 10.99 21.86 4.26
C GLY A 306 10.33 21.49 2.92
N SER A 307 11.09 21.42 1.82
CA SER A 307 10.53 20.98 0.53
C SER A 307 10.02 19.55 0.60
N THR A 308 8.81 19.33 0.07
CA THR A 308 8.28 17.98 -0.16
C THR A 308 8.75 17.45 -1.51
N ILE A 309 9.31 16.24 -1.50
CA ILE A 309 9.73 15.53 -2.69
C ILE A 309 9.02 14.18 -2.78
N LEU A 310 8.53 13.84 -3.96
CA LEU A 310 7.75 12.64 -4.22
C LEU A 310 8.57 11.63 -5.01
N ALA A 311 8.80 10.47 -4.45
CA ALA A 311 9.30 9.31 -5.17
C ALA A 311 8.15 8.71 -6.00
N GLY A 312 8.18 8.88 -7.31
CA GLY A 312 7.17 8.42 -8.25
C GLY A 312 7.29 6.92 -8.54
N LEU A 313 6.80 6.06 -7.65
CA LEU A 313 6.97 4.60 -7.76
C LEU A 313 6.34 4.04 -9.03
N SER A 314 5.10 4.42 -9.32
CA SER A 314 4.39 3.94 -10.53
C SER A 314 5.04 4.39 -11.83
N ALA A 315 5.75 5.52 -11.84
CA ALA A 315 6.54 5.97 -12.97
C ALA A 315 7.85 5.19 -13.07
N ALA A 316 8.56 5.04 -11.95
CA ALA A 316 9.84 4.35 -11.89
C ALA A 316 9.73 2.86 -12.23
N THR A 317 8.62 2.19 -11.86
CA THR A 317 8.37 0.79 -12.24
C THR A 317 8.00 0.60 -13.72
N ARG A 318 7.82 1.71 -14.45
CA ARG A 318 7.63 1.76 -15.92
C ARG A 318 8.73 2.53 -16.63
N ASP A 319 9.91 2.67 -16.03
CA ASP A 319 11.04 3.33 -16.65
C ASP A 319 11.62 2.46 -17.79
N PRO A 320 11.63 2.94 -19.05
CA PRO A 320 12.15 2.17 -20.19
C PRO A 320 13.66 1.94 -20.12
N GLU A 321 14.40 2.70 -19.33
CA GLU A 321 15.83 2.45 -19.08
C GLU A 321 16.07 1.18 -18.26
N VAL A 322 15.05 0.72 -17.51
CA VAL A 322 15.14 -0.48 -16.66
C VAL A 322 14.25 -1.62 -17.18
N PHE A 323 13.07 -1.30 -17.69
CA PHE A 323 12.08 -2.27 -18.14
C PHE A 323 11.80 -2.11 -19.64
N SER A 324 12.24 -3.05 -20.45
CA SER A 324 11.88 -3.10 -21.89
C SER A 324 10.37 -3.23 -22.03
N ASP A 325 9.79 -2.51 -23.02
CA ASP A 325 8.34 -2.48 -23.26
C ASP A 325 7.54 -2.29 -21.95
N PRO A 326 7.75 -1.19 -21.21
CA PRO A 326 7.27 -1.06 -19.82
C PRO A 326 5.74 -1.05 -19.73
N ASP A 327 5.04 -0.74 -20.80
CA ASP A 327 3.57 -0.72 -20.84
C ASP A 327 2.94 -2.09 -21.11
N ARG A 328 3.75 -3.07 -21.57
CA ARG A 328 3.29 -4.45 -21.76
C ARG A 328 3.21 -5.18 -20.42
N PHE A 329 2.07 -5.84 -20.18
CA PHE A 329 1.91 -6.79 -19.08
C PHE A 329 2.51 -8.15 -19.51
N ASP A 330 3.58 -8.60 -18.84
CA ASP A 330 4.39 -9.72 -19.27
C ASP A 330 4.78 -10.65 -18.13
N LEU A 331 4.19 -11.84 -18.09
CA LEU A 331 4.43 -12.86 -17.05
C LEU A 331 5.86 -13.44 -17.06
N ASP A 332 6.58 -13.29 -18.16
CA ASP A 332 7.96 -13.80 -18.30
C ASP A 332 9.02 -12.75 -17.94
N ARG A 333 8.58 -11.57 -17.53
CA ARG A 333 9.48 -10.48 -17.15
C ARG A 333 10.28 -10.83 -15.89
N THR A 334 11.58 -10.50 -15.91
CA THR A 334 12.43 -10.60 -14.72
C THR A 334 12.30 -9.33 -13.86
N HIS A 335 11.87 -9.49 -12.61
CA HIS A 335 11.64 -8.37 -11.68
C HIS A 335 12.83 -8.16 -10.75
N LYS A 336 13.95 -7.66 -11.28
CA LYS A 336 15.19 -7.47 -10.50
C LYS A 336 15.22 -6.18 -9.66
N SER A 337 14.35 -5.22 -9.94
CA SER A 337 14.39 -3.88 -9.32
C SER A 337 12.99 -3.37 -9.02
N GLN A 338 12.20 -4.20 -8.34
CA GLN A 338 10.81 -3.88 -8.01
C GLN A 338 10.72 -2.83 -6.90
N LEU A 339 10.08 -1.69 -7.18
CA LEU A 339 9.89 -0.59 -6.24
C LEU A 339 8.48 -0.50 -5.64
N ALA A 340 7.56 -1.39 -6.00
CA ALA A 340 6.17 -1.32 -5.54
C ALA A 340 6.02 -1.36 -4.01
N PHE A 341 7.00 -1.90 -3.29
CA PHE A 341 7.06 -1.93 -1.83
C PHE A 341 8.03 -0.91 -1.23
N GLY A 342 8.46 0.08 -2.00
CA GLY A 342 9.51 1.01 -1.62
C GLY A 342 10.91 0.38 -1.65
N PHE A 343 11.88 1.07 -1.05
CA PHE A 343 13.28 0.64 -0.98
C PHE A 343 13.95 1.13 0.31
N GLY A 344 15.15 0.61 0.63
CA GLY A 344 15.94 1.04 1.79
C GLY A 344 15.38 0.58 3.13
N GLN A 345 15.64 1.35 4.18
CA GLN A 345 15.26 1.00 5.55
C GLN A 345 13.73 0.88 5.72
N HIS A 346 12.97 1.73 5.03
CA HIS A 346 11.51 1.74 5.04
C HIS A 346 10.86 0.79 4.02
N PHE A 347 11.62 -0.18 3.46
CA PHE A 347 11.01 -1.25 2.68
C PHE A 347 9.82 -1.87 3.44
N CYS A 348 8.69 -2.05 2.74
CA CYS A 348 7.40 -2.43 3.33
C CYS A 348 7.50 -3.64 4.25
N LEU A 349 7.05 -3.48 5.48
CA LEU A 349 7.00 -4.54 6.48
C LEU A 349 6.08 -5.69 6.05
N GLY A 350 4.92 -5.35 5.45
CA GLY A 350 3.89 -6.29 5.01
C GLY A 350 4.13 -6.94 3.64
N ALA A 351 5.26 -6.70 2.98
CA ALA A 351 5.47 -7.11 1.58
C ALA A 351 5.26 -8.61 1.31
N HIS A 352 5.62 -9.48 2.25
CA HIS A 352 5.41 -10.93 2.09
C HIS A 352 3.96 -11.34 2.38
N LEU A 353 3.30 -10.66 3.31
CA LEU A 353 1.88 -10.89 3.59
C LEU A 353 1.03 -10.44 2.39
N ALA A 354 1.25 -9.22 1.88
CA ALA A 354 0.52 -8.71 0.72
C ALA A 354 0.67 -9.61 -0.50
N ARG A 355 1.89 -10.10 -0.79
CA ARG A 355 2.10 -11.08 -1.88
C ARG A 355 1.33 -12.38 -1.67
N ALA A 356 1.30 -12.88 -0.44
CA ALA A 356 0.55 -14.09 -0.11
C ALA A 356 -0.96 -13.86 -0.26
N GLU A 357 -1.47 -12.73 0.19
CA GLU A 357 -2.87 -12.33 0.02
C GLU A 357 -3.25 -12.26 -1.46
N LEU A 358 -2.44 -11.60 -2.29
CA LEU A 358 -2.68 -11.48 -3.73
C LEU A 358 -2.68 -12.84 -4.44
N VAL A 359 -1.69 -13.69 -4.13
CA VAL A 359 -1.60 -15.05 -4.72
C VAL A 359 -2.81 -15.89 -4.32
N VAL A 360 -3.15 -15.92 -3.03
CA VAL A 360 -4.27 -16.75 -2.52
C VAL A 360 -5.62 -16.23 -3.03
N ALA A 361 -5.84 -14.93 -3.01
CA ALA A 361 -7.07 -14.33 -3.51
C ALA A 361 -7.30 -14.69 -4.99
N LEU A 362 -6.27 -14.54 -5.82
CA LEU A 362 -6.37 -14.86 -7.24
C LEU A 362 -6.58 -16.36 -7.46
N ASP A 363 -5.81 -17.22 -6.78
CA ASP A 363 -5.92 -18.67 -6.89
C ASP A 363 -7.33 -19.16 -6.60
N VAL A 364 -7.88 -18.77 -5.45
CA VAL A 364 -9.22 -19.17 -5.03
C VAL A 364 -10.31 -18.58 -5.93
N LEU A 365 -10.17 -17.32 -6.38
CA LEU A 365 -11.12 -16.73 -7.32
C LEU A 365 -11.16 -17.50 -8.65
N LEU A 366 -10.01 -17.86 -9.20
CA LEU A 366 -9.95 -18.60 -10.46
C LEU A 366 -10.49 -20.03 -10.34
N ASP A 367 -10.37 -20.66 -9.17
CA ASP A 367 -10.97 -21.98 -8.91
C ASP A 367 -12.50 -21.90 -8.78
N ARG A 368 -12.97 -20.94 -7.98
CA ARG A 368 -14.38 -20.83 -7.64
C ARG A 368 -15.21 -20.18 -8.76
N LEU A 369 -14.59 -19.30 -9.58
CA LEU A 369 -15.23 -18.52 -10.64
C LEU A 369 -14.49 -18.70 -11.97
N PRO A 370 -14.49 -19.90 -12.56
CA PRO A 370 -13.68 -20.21 -13.74
C PRO A 370 -14.11 -19.45 -15.00
N ARG A 371 -15.33 -18.87 -15.03
CA ARG A 371 -15.85 -18.06 -16.14
C ARG A 371 -15.87 -16.57 -15.88
N LEU A 372 -15.15 -16.13 -14.82
CA LEU A 372 -15.04 -14.72 -14.46
C LEU A 372 -14.63 -13.88 -15.68
N ARG A 373 -15.41 -12.84 -16.01
CA ARG A 373 -15.14 -11.92 -17.11
C ARG A 373 -15.52 -10.49 -16.74
N LEU A 374 -14.76 -9.53 -17.25
CA LEU A 374 -15.02 -8.11 -17.06
C LEU A 374 -16.26 -7.69 -17.85
N LEU A 375 -17.14 -6.88 -17.24
CA LEU A 375 -18.34 -6.33 -17.88
C LEU A 375 -18.08 -4.95 -18.48
N GLU A 376 -17.26 -4.14 -17.82
CA GLU A 376 -16.88 -2.81 -18.24
C GLU A 376 -15.48 -2.45 -17.72
N GLU A 377 -14.77 -1.55 -18.38
CA GLU A 377 -13.49 -1.05 -17.90
C GLU A 377 -13.70 -0.21 -16.64
N PRO A 378 -13.00 -0.53 -15.53
CA PRO A 378 -13.09 0.25 -14.32
C PRO A 378 -12.37 1.60 -14.45
N ARG A 379 -12.88 2.62 -13.76
CA ARG A 379 -12.10 3.82 -13.53
C ARG A 379 -11.07 3.54 -12.44
N PHE A 380 -9.84 3.99 -12.67
CA PHE A 380 -8.78 3.96 -11.66
C PHE A 380 -8.67 5.32 -10.99
N VAL A 381 -8.90 5.36 -9.70
CA VAL A 381 -8.96 6.58 -8.90
C VAL A 381 -7.79 6.69 -7.93
N GLY A 382 -7.44 7.93 -7.56
CA GLY A 382 -6.33 8.21 -6.66
C GLY A 382 -4.97 8.29 -7.33
N CYS A 383 -3.97 8.75 -6.58
CA CYS A 383 -2.58 8.90 -7.02
C CYS A 383 -1.57 8.44 -5.96
N VAL A 384 -1.69 8.88 -4.70
CA VAL A 384 -0.85 8.36 -3.60
C VAL A 384 -1.08 6.86 -3.46
N ILE A 385 -2.35 6.49 -3.28
CA ILE A 385 -2.84 5.13 -3.42
C ILE A 385 -3.78 5.15 -4.62
N ARG A 386 -3.71 4.13 -5.45
CA ARG A 386 -4.44 4.03 -6.70
C ARG A 386 -5.05 2.65 -6.86
N GLY A 387 -6.31 2.60 -7.31
CA GLY A 387 -6.99 1.35 -7.61
C GLY A 387 -8.32 1.55 -8.32
N PRO A 388 -9.00 0.48 -8.71
CA PRO A 388 -10.32 0.56 -9.33
C PRO A 388 -11.36 1.02 -8.29
N ASP A 389 -12.24 1.96 -8.68
CA ASP A 389 -13.35 2.41 -7.83
C ASP A 389 -14.46 1.36 -7.71
N GLN A 390 -14.66 0.60 -8.77
CA GLN A 390 -15.51 -0.58 -8.86
C GLN A 390 -14.88 -1.60 -9.82
N LEU A 391 -15.27 -2.86 -9.71
CA LEU A 391 -14.84 -3.92 -10.65
C LEU A 391 -16.02 -4.83 -10.95
N ARG A 392 -16.83 -4.43 -11.94
CA ARG A 392 -18.02 -5.17 -12.33
C ARG A 392 -17.68 -6.35 -13.22
N VAL A 393 -18.07 -7.53 -12.78
CA VAL A 393 -17.76 -8.80 -13.44
C VAL A 393 -18.99 -9.67 -13.55
N ALA A 394 -19.05 -10.50 -14.62
CA ALA A 394 -19.93 -11.66 -14.69
C ALA A 394 -19.21 -12.88 -14.13
N LEU A 395 -19.96 -13.72 -13.41
CA LEU A 395 -19.43 -14.91 -12.73
C LEU A 395 -19.59 -16.18 -13.55
N HIS A 396 -20.59 -16.21 -14.48
CA HIS A 396 -21.02 -17.39 -15.24
C HIS A 396 -20.99 -17.17 -16.75
#